data_04bbecdbc90e02b24d37eaf4dd8ac24e
#
_entry.id   04bbecdbc90e02b24d37eaf4dd8ac24e
#
_cell.length_a   1.000
_cell.length_b   1.000
_cell.length_c   1.000
_cell.angle_alpha   90.00
_cell.angle_beta   90.00
_cell.angle_gamma   90.00
#
_symmetry.space_group_name_H-M   'P 1'
#
loop_
_entity.id
_entity.type
_entity.pdbx_description
1 polymer ?
#
loop_
_entity_poly.entity_id
_entity_poly.type
_entity_poly.pdbx_seq_one_letter_code
_entity_poly.pdbx_strand_id
1 'polypeptide(L)'
;MTDAPMHRPWTAAEVAAAGRTPDQVQIAGDRLYWSESRPDESGRVSLMQARPGEAPIEILAAPYSARSRLLEYGGGAFAVGGGALWFVNDPGQDLYRLDLAGGSVPQRIWTSGPDRFGDLYWDAAHGRLLAVREAGDGRLSLVALDAGGLTELAAGADFYANPRVSIDGRALLFIAWDAPHMPWDAAALYRAALVDGRVRDVQRIAGGPGRSVCQAEFDARGDIVLLGETDGWWTPLRWHDGALHRLWPEPVDCGFPRWQAGMRQLALLDDGRIVWIATRQGRRQLMVFEPTAATVAALDLPWTEYAGLTASDRQLACVAAAPDRRWEVIALSLDPMRTSVCSDAPPLPAGVCVSSPRWIAFQSGENEVYGHFYGPAPRVRETSALPPLLVRGHGGPTSRATTALEPRTQFWTSRGFAVLDVDYRGSTGYGQAYRQALDGRWGEADVADCVAGADYLVATGAVDGARCVISGSSAGGLTVLGALAFHERFAAGGCYYGIGDLAALAQDTHKFEAHYLDRLVGPWPTAEAIYRARSPRFHAGRIRAPVIFFQGAEDRVVPPAQCREMAQLLRKNGVAVEYREFAGEGHGFRRAETVTVCLEAEAAFYDRQFRVGRTP
;
A
#
# COMPACT_ATOMS: atom_id res chain seq x y z
N MET A 1 -14.50 -32.34 31.85
CA MET A 1 -13.68 -31.73 30.79
C MET A 1 -14.64 -31.37 29.69
N THR A 2 -15.05 -30.10 29.62
CA THR A 2 -15.94 -29.60 28.55
C THR A 2 -15.11 -29.55 27.28
N ASP A 3 -15.54 -30.32 26.25
CA ASP A 3 -14.98 -30.24 24.91
C ASP A 3 -15.07 -28.76 24.44
N ALA A 4 -13.93 -28.07 24.42
CA ALA A 4 -13.88 -26.76 23.83
C ALA A 4 -14.19 -26.91 22.33
N PRO A 5 -15.00 -26.02 21.73
CA PRO A 5 -15.45 -26.16 20.36
C PRO A 5 -14.24 -26.26 19.43
N MET A 6 -14.20 -27.29 18.57
CA MET A 6 -13.19 -27.45 17.53
C MET A 6 -13.27 -26.24 16.59
N HIS A 7 -12.17 -25.51 16.46
CA HIS A 7 -12.08 -24.43 15.50
C HIS A 7 -12.04 -24.96 14.07
N ARG A 8 -12.78 -24.32 13.18
CA ARG A 8 -12.84 -24.64 11.75
C ARG A 8 -11.90 -23.76 10.94
N PRO A 9 -11.45 -24.21 9.77
CA PRO A 9 -10.70 -23.37 8.85
C PRO A 9 -11.54 -22.21 8.30
N TRP A 10 -10.87 -21.09 7.98
CA TRP A 10 -11.43 -20.02 7.17
C TRP A 10 -11.79 -20.57 5.79
N THR A 11 -12.97 -20.26 5.28
CA THR A 11 -13.32 -20.56 3.88
C THR A 11 -12.77 -19.47 2.95
N ALA A 12 -12.54 -19.80 1.68
CA ALA A 12 -12.13 -18.83 0.69
C ALA A 12 -13.19 -17.72 0.47
N ALA A 13 -14.46 -18.08 0.57
CA ALA A 13 -15.56 -17.12 0.51
C ALA A 13 -15.54 -16.13 1.69
N GLU A 14 -15.23 -16.57 2.91
CA GLU A 14 -15.07 -15.68 4.07
C GLU A 14 -13.86 -14.74 3.92
N VAL A 15 -12.77 -15.22 3.31
CA VAL A 15 -11.63 -14.36 2.97
C VAL A 15 -12.05 -13.30 1.95
N ALA A 16 -12.77 -13.68 0.92
CA ALA A 16 -13.24 -12.76 -0.11
C ALA A 16 -14.25 -11.74 0.43
N ALA A 17 -15.20 -12.18 1.26
CA ALA A 17 -16.16 -11.31 1.93
C ALA A 17 -15.50 -10.35 2.93
N ALA A 18 -14.34 -10.71 3.45
CA ALA A 18 -13.54 -9.86 4.34
C ALA A 18 -12.90 -8.65 3.64
N GLY A 19 -13.00 -8.55 2.35
CA GLY A 19 -12.32 -7.54 1.52
C GLY A 19 -12.95 -6.15 1.52
N ARG A 20 -14.05 -5.90 2.25
CA ARG A 20 -14.50 -4.52 2.53
C ARG A 20 -13.45 -3.85 3.39
N THR A 21 -12.80 -2.82 2.84
CA THR A 21 -11.68 -2.17 3.50
C THR A 21 -11.84 -0.66 3.39
N PRO A 22 -11.88 0.07 4.53
CA PRO A 22 -11.79 1.52 4.52
C PRO A 22 -10.36 1.94 4.12
N ASP A 23 -10.27 3.11 3.51
CA ASP A 23 -8.99 3.65 3.07
C ASP A 23 -8.85 5.11 3.51
N GLN A 24 -8.97 6.07 2.62
CA GLN A 24 -8.80 7.47 2.89
C GLN A 24 -9.85 8.00 3.88
N VAL A 25 -9.42 8.68 4.95
CA VAL A 25 -10.31 9.29 5.96
C VAL A 25 -10.13 10.81 5.95
N GLN A 26 -11.24 11.56 6.10
CA GLN A 26 -11.25 13.01 6.30
C GLN A 26 -12.25 13.39 7.39
N ILE A 27 -11.97 14.49 8.11
CA ILE A 27 -12.86 15.06 9.11
C ILE A 27 -13.41 16.39 8.58
N ALA A 28 -14.72 16.62 8.74
CA ALA A 28 -15.33 17.91 8.51
C ALA A 28 -16.42 18.16 9.58
N GLY A 29 -16.20 19.17 10.41
CA GLY A 29 -17.00 19.41 11.60
C GLY A 29 -16.95 18.22 12.57
N ASP A 30 -18.11 17.72 12.97
CA ASP A 30 -18.25 16.60 13.90
C ASP A 30 -18.34 15.20 13.21
N ARG A 31 -18.10 15.15 11.88
CA ARG A 31 -18.24 13.93 11.07
C ARG A 31 -16.94 13.47 10.45
N LEU A 32 -16.81 12.15 10.37
CA LEU A 32 -15.79 11.47 9.59
C LEU A 32 -16.39 11.04 8.25
N TYR A 33 -15.56 11.12 7.21
CA TYR A 33 -15.86 10.66 5.86
C TYR A 33 -14.73 9.76 5.38
N TRP A 34 -15.05 8.62 4.76
CA TRP A 34 -14.03 7.71 4.25
C TRP A 34 -14.46 6.98 2.99
N SER A 35 -13.49 6.57 2.20
CA SER A 35 -13.72 5.64 1.08
C SER A 35 -13.69 4.20 1.58
N GLU A 36 -14.54 3.35 1.02
CA GLU A 36 -14.62 1.93 1.36
C GLU A 36 -14.78 1.07 0.10
N SER A 37 -13.87 0.09 -0.07
CA SER A 37 -13.96 -0.86 -1.18
C SER A 37 -15.08 -1.87 -0.96
N ARG A 38 -15.76 -2.27 -2.05
CA ARG A 38 -16.90 -3.19 -2.08
C ARG A 38 -16.61 -4.36 -3.04
N PRO A 39 -15.90 -5.41 -2.62
CA PRO A 39 -15.60 -6.56 -3.48
C PRO A 39 -16.85 -7.29 -3.97
N ASP A 40 -17.89 -7.33 -3.16
CA ASP A 40 -19.20 -7.88 -3.47
C ASP A 40 -20.00 -7.05 -4.50
N GLU A 41 -19.58 -5.82 -4.76
CA GLU A 41 -20.15 -4.92 -5.78
C GLU A 41 -19.16 -4.70 -6.94
N SER A 42 -18.48 -5.73 -7.38
CA SER A 42 -17.47 -5.70 -8.47
C SER A 42 -16.30 -4.76 -8.22
N GLY A 43 -15.92 -4.53 -6.95
CA GLY A 43 -14.82 -3.66 -6.57
C GLY A 43 -15.15 -2.17 -6.60
N ARG A 44 -16.43 -1.79 -6.57
CA ARG A 44 -16.89 -0.40 -6.41
C ARG A 44 -16.29 0.22 -5.13
N VAL A 45 -15.97 1.50 -5.16
CA VAL A 45 -15.56 2.27 -4.00
C VAL A 45 -16.69 3.22 -3.60
N SER A 46 -17.27 2.98 -2.43
CA SER A 46 -18.30 3.84 -1.85
C SER A 46 -17.69 4.91 -0.96
N LEU A 47 -18.46 5.94 -0.63
CA LEU A 47 -18.13 6.93 0.38
C LEU A 47 -19.09 6.80 1.56
N MET A 48 -18.51 6.77 2.75
CA MET A 48 -19.20 6.56 4.01
C MET A 48 -19.07 7.80 4.89
N GLN A 49 -20.01 7.97 5.83
CA GLN A 49 -19.88 8.97 6.90
C GLN A 49 -20.36 8.40 8.23
N ALA A 50 -19.79 8.90 9.32
CA ALA A 50 -20.28 8.68 10.68
C ALA A 50 -19.89 9.82 11.61
N ARG A 51 -20.61 9.96 12.72
CA ARG A 51 -20.07 10.61 13.93
C ARG A 51 -19.48 9.55 14.86
N PRO A 52 -18.48 9.89 15.67
CA PRO A 52 -17.99 8.97 16.68
C PRO A 52 -19.14 8.46 17.59
N GLY A 53 -19.30 7.13 17.64
CA GLY A 53 -20.36 6.48 18.41
C GLY A 53 -21.69 6.29 17.68
N GLU A 54 -21.83 6.76 16.44
CA GLU A 54 -23.02 6.51 15.58
C GLU A 54 -22.69 5.42 14.54
N ALA A 55 -23.74 4.74 14.05
CA ALA A 55 -23.60 3.80 12.95
C ALA A 55 -23.21 4.53 11.65
N PRO A 56 -22.34 3.93 10.82
CA PRO A 56 -21.95 4.53 9.54
C PRO A 56 -23.10 4.52 8.54
N ILE A 57 -23.10 5.54 7.67
CA ILE A 57 -24.09 5.70 6.61
C ILE A 57 -23.36 5.78 5.27
N GLU A 58 -23.79 5.01 4.30
CA GLU A 58 -23.36 5.15 2.91
C GLU A 58 -23.95 6.42 2.31
N ILE A 59 -23.08 7.30 1.78
CA ILE A 59 -23.49 8.57 1.16
C ILE A 59 -23.30 8.59 -0.34
N LEU A 60 -22.52 7.65 -0.88
CA LEU A 60 -22.32 7.51 -2.32
C LEU A 60 -22.82 6.13 -2.77
N ALA A 61 -24.08 6.05 -3.16
CA ALA A 61 -24.70 4.83 -3.65
C ALA A 61 -24.30 4.50 -5.11
N ALA A 62 -24.53 3.26 -5.53
CA ALA A 62 -24.43 2.88 -6.93
C ALA A 62 -25.33 3.77 -7.82
N PRO A 63 -24.91 4.06 -9.08
CA PRO A 63 -23.79 3.48 -9.80
C PRO A 63 -22.43 4.19 -9.61
N TYR A 64 -22.34 5.13 -8.70
CA TYR A 64 -21.11 5.92 -8.50
C TYR A 64 -20.02 5.14 -7.76
N SER A 65 -18.77 5.43 -8.12
CA SER A 65 -17.57 4.83 -7.51
C SER A 65 -16.47 5.87 -7.35
N ALA A 66 -16.15 6.25 -6.11
CA ALA A 66 -15.15 7.26 -5.79
C ALA A 66 -13.73 6.70 -5.94
N ARG A 67 -13.22 6.66 -7.16
CA ARG A 67 -11.91 6.10 -7.48
C ARG A 67 -11.20 6.90 -8.55
N SER A 68 -9.96 7.27 -8.26
CA SER A 68 -9.02 7.86 -9.21
C SER A 68 -8.22 6.77 -9.92
N ARG A 69 -7.82 7.05 -11.16
CA ARG A 69 -6.84 6.27 -11.95
C ARG A 69 -5.58 7.08 -12.26
N LEU A 70 -5.35 8.16 -11.52
CA LEU A 70 -4.14 8.97 -11.64
C LEU A 70 -2.91 8.06 -11.58
N LEU A 71 -2.01 8.13 -12.57
CA LEU A 71 -0.78 7.33 -12.63
C LEU A 71 -1.01 5.81 -12.45
N GLU A 72 -2.17 5.28 -12.88
CA GLU A 72 -2.67 3.89 -12.74
C GLU A 72 -2.96 3.45 -11.29
N TYR A 73 -2.21 3.95 -10.29
CA TYR A 73 -2.40 3.61 -8.87
C TYR A 73 -3.50 4.41 -8.17
N GLY A 74 -3.81 5.60 -8.68
CA GLY A 74 -4.86 6.47 -8.15
C GLY A 74 -4.56 7.05 -6.78
N GLY A 75 -5.60 7.13 -5.93
CA GLY A 75 -5.56 7.70 -4.59
C GLY A 75 -6.00 9.16 -4.54
N GLY A 76 -6.31 9.66 -3.33
CA GLY A 76 -6.82 11.01 -3.15
C GLY A 76 -8.10 11.30 -3.94
N ALA A 77 -8.99 10.32 -4.05
CA ALA A 77 -10.13 10.35 -4.95
C ALA A 77 -11.29 11.23 -4.46
N PHE A 78 -11.26 11.70 -3.20
CA PHE A 78 -12.28 12.61 -2.69
C PHE A 78 -11.71 13.68 -1.77
N ALA A 79 -12.45 14.77 -1.61
CA ALA A 79 -12.21 15.83 -0.64
C ALA A 79 -13.54 16.27 -0.02
N VAL A 80 -13.51 16.74 1.23
CA VAL A 80 -14.67 17.27 1.95
C VAL A 80 -14.42 18.73 2.30
N GLY A 81 -15.39 19.61 1.99
CA GLY A 81 -15.32 21.00 2.35
C GLY A 81 -16.33 21.87 1.59
N GLY A 82 -16.58 23.09 2.08
CA GLY A 82 -17.57 23.97 1.48
C GLY A 82 -19.02 23.43 1.53
N GLY A 83 -19.35 22.61 2.53
CA GLY A 83 -20.69 21.99 2.65
C GLY A 83 -20.93 20.85 1.65
N ALA A 84 -19.89 20.38 0.97
CA ALA A 84 -20.00 19.34 -0.06
C ALA A 84 -18.86 18.34 0.03
N LEU A 85 -19.05 17.23 -0.66
CA LEU A 85 -18.07 16.22 -0.96
C LEU A 85 -17.78 16.26 -2.46
N TRP A 86 -16.51 16.26 -2.80
CA TRP A 86 -15.98 16.34 -4.15
C TRP A 86 -15.29 15.01 -4.45
N PHE A 87 -15.54 14.39 -5.61
CA PHE A 87 -14.92 13.10 -5.90
C PHE A 87 -14.70 12.85 -7.39
N VAL A 88 -13.72 12.00 -7.67
CA VAL A 88 -13.48 11.42 -9.01
C VAL A 88 -14.34 10.19 -9.17
N ASN A 89 -15.16 10.12 -10.22
CA ASN A 89 -16.03 8.96 -10.46
C ASN A 89 -15.42 7.99 -11.49
N ASP A 90 -15.27 6.74 -11.11
CA ASP A 90 -14.82 5.65 -11.99
C ASP A 90 -16.05 5.00 -12.70
N PRO A 91 -15.93 4.61 -13.99
CA PRO A 91 -14.72 4.57 -14.83
C PRO A 91 -14.42 5.86 -15.61
N GLY A 92 -15.34 6.82 -15.67
CA GLY A 92 -15.23 8.01 -16.54
C GLY A 92 -14.20 9.04 -16.10
N GLN A 93 -13.73 8.98 -14.85
CA GLN A 93 -12.79 9.91 -14.22
C GLN A 93 -13.26 11.37 -14.16
N ASP A 94 -14.55 11.63 -14.40
CA ASP A 94 -15.17 12.94 -14.25
C ASP A 94 -15.19 13.40 -12.78
N LEU A 95 -15.15 14.71 -12.54
CA LEU A 95 -15.28 15.26 -11.20
C LEU A 95 -16.76 15.55 -10.87
N TYR A 96 -17.15 15.13 -9.68
CA TYR A 96 -18.49 15.28 -9.15
C TYR A 96 -18.49 16.01 -7.82
N ARG A 97 -19.62 16.67 -7.53
CA ARG A 97 -19.93 17.30 -6.25
C ARG A 97 -21.21 16.70 -5.68
N LEU A 98 -21.19 16.36 -4.39
CA LEU A 98 -22.35 15.90 -3.63
C LEU A 98 -22.56 16.82 -2.44
N ASP A 99 -23.70 17.51 -2.39
CA ASP A 99 -24.06 18.36 -1.26
C ASP A 99 -24.35 17.55 -0.01
N LEU A 100 -23.78 17.95 1.13
CA LEU A 100 -23.91 17.24 2.40
C LEU A 100 -25.18 17.62 3.19
N ALA A 101 -25.97 18.57 2.71
CA ALA A 101 -27.23 18.99 3.34
C ALA A 101 -28.35 17.94 3.28
N GLY A 102 -28.12 16.78 2.63
CA GLY A 102 -29.00 15.62 2.56
C GLY A 102 -29.85 15.54 1.28
N GLY A 103 -30.13 14.29 0.84
CA GLY A 103 -31.03 14.00 -0.30
C GLY A 103 -30.52 14.40 -1.69
N SER A 104 -29.27 14.85 -1.79
CA SER A 104 -28.68 15.34 -3.05
C SER A 104 -28.19 14.18 -3.92
N VAL A 105 -28.37 14.32 -5.23
CA VAL A 105 -27.76 13.43 -6.24
C VAL A 105 -26.41 14.03 -6.63
N PRO A 106 -25.35 13.23 -6.81
CA PRO A 106 -24.06 13.73 -7.29
C PRO A 106 -24.20 14.50 -8.61
N GLN A 107 -23.66 15.70 -8.64
CA GLN A 107 -23.66 16.59 -9.81
C GLN A 107 -22.27 16.55 -10.45
N ARG A 108 -22.21 16.28 -11.75
CA ARG A 108 -20.97 16.38 -12.51
C ARG A 108 -20.59 17.85 -12.68
N ILE A 109 -19.40 18.21 -12.18
CA ILE A 109 -18.88 19.58 -12.22
C ILE A 109 -17.81 19.77 -13.28
N TRP A 110 -17.16 18.68 -13.71
CA TRP A 110 -16.15 18.68 -14.75
C TRP A 110 -16.15 17.38 -15.55
N THR A 111 -16.12 17.52 -16.88
CA THR A 111 -15.95 16.37 -17.79
C THR A 111 -14.48 16.23 -18.12
N SER A 112 -13.87 15.14 -17.69
CA SER A 112 -12.43 14.91 -17.74
C SER A 112 -11.92 14.53 -19.13
N GLY A 113 -12.74 13.89 -19.95
CA GLY A 113 -12.28 13.35 -21.22
C GLY A 113 -11.15 12.35 -21.02
N PRO A 114 -9.94 12.60 -21.62
CA PRO A 114 -8.78 11.72 -21.40
C PRO A 114 -8.00 12.01 -20.12
N ASP A 115 -8.33 13.11 -19.41
CA ASP A 115 -7.61 13.54 -18.22
C ASP A 115 -8.00 12.69 -17.00
N ARG A 116 -7.08 12.59 -16.05
CA ARG A 116 -7.29 11.93 -14.77
C ARG A 116 -6.95 12.89 -13.63
N PHE A 117 -7.67 12.78 -12.51
CA PHE A 117 -7.50 13.63 -11.35
C PHE A 117 -7.29 12.78 -10.10
N GLY A 118 -6.51 13.30 -9.15
CA GLY A 118 -6.31 12.72 -7.82
C GLY A 118 -5.73 13.72 -6.85
N ASP A 119 -5.39 13.28 -5.64
CA ASP A 119 -4.91 14.12 -4.53
C ASP A 119 -5.81 15.34 -4.30
N LEU A 120 -7.14 15.12 -4.31
CA LEU A 120 -8.14 16.18 -4.16
C LEU A 120 -7.99 16.85 -2.80
N TYR A 121 -8.02 18.18 -2.79
CA TYR A 121 -7.93 19.01 -1.59
C TYR A 121 -8.87 20.22 -1.70
N TRP A 122 -9.69 20.47 -0.66
CA TRP A 122 -10.54 21.64 -0.60
C TRP A 122 -9.77 22.84 -0.07
N ASP A 123 -9.57 23.85 -0.90
CA ASP A 123 -9.01 25.16 -0.55
C ASP A 123 -10.12 26.04 0.02
N ALA A 124 -10.25 26.01 1.35
CA ALA A 124 -11.31 26.75 2.06
C ALA A 124 -11.13 28.26 1.97
N ALA A 125 -9.88 28.74 1.87
CA ALA A 125 -9.58 30.17 1.79
C ALA A 125 -10.09 30.81 0.49
N HIS A 126 -10.09 30.05 -0.61
CA HIS A 126 -10.51 30.53 -1.92
C HIS A 126 -11.83 29.89 -2.41
N GLY A 127 -12.42 28.96 -1.65
CA GLY A 127 -13.68 28.29 -2.02
C GLY A 127 -13.57 27.45 -3.29
N ARG A 128 -12.47 26.73 -3.49
CA ARG A 128 -12.17 25.96 -4.71
C ARG A 128 -11.57 24.59 -4.42
N LEU A 129 -11.65 23.69 -5.40
CA LEU A 129 -11.05 22.38 -5.34
C LEU A 129 -9.65 22.41 -5.97
N LEU A 130 -8.62 21.94 -5.26
CA LEU A 130 -7.31 21.65 -5.82
C LEU A 130 -7.20 20.17 -6.18
N ALA A 131 -6.43 19.87 -7.23
CA ALA A 131 -6.16 18.50 -7.65
C ALA A 131 -4.81 18.39 -8.37
N VAL A 132 -4.24 17.19 -8.35
CA VAL A 132 -3.23 16.78 -9.32
C VAL A 132 -3.97 16.28 -10.56
N ARG A 133 -3.64 16.83 -11.73
CA ARG A 133 -4.16 16.46 -13.04
C ARG A 133 -3.09 15.75 -13.85
N GLU A 134 -3.42 14.61 -14.40
CA GLU A 134 -2.72 13.94 -15.49
C GLU A 134 -3.49 14.19 -16.77
N ALA A 135 -2.93 14.98 -17.67
CA ALA A 135 -3.54 15.28 -18.95
C ALA A 135 -3.47 14.06 -19.89
N GLY A 136 -4.32 14.03 -20.92
CA GLY A 136 -4.36 12.93 -21.87
C GLY A 136 -3.05 12.66 -22.64
N ASP A 137 -2.12 13.63 -22.66
CA ASP A 137 -0.75 13.49 -23.17
C ASP A 137 0.26 13.03 -22.13
N GLY A 138 -0.17 12.68 -20.91
CA GLY A 138 0.64 12.20 -19.80
C GLY A 138 1.38 13.30 -19.01
N ARG A 139 1.20 14.59 -19.31
CA ARG A 139 1.76 15.68 -18.49
C ARG A 139 0.98 15.83 -17.19
N LEU A 140 1.71 16.03 -16.09
CA LEU A 140 1.11 16.34 -14.80
C LEU A 140 1.16 17.84 -14.51
N SER A 141 0.13 18.32 -13.82
CA SER A 141 0.06 19.68 -13.29
C SER A 141 -0.75 19.71 -12.00
N LEU A 142 -0.51 20.73 -11.20
CA LEU A 142 -1.37 21.08 -10.08
C LEU A 142 -2.40 22.08 -10.58
N VAL A 143 -3.67 21.80 -10.34
CA VAL A 143 -4.80 22.60 -10.85
C VAL A 143 -5.75 23.02 -9.74
N ALA A 144 -6.48 24.11 -9.97
CA ALA A 144 -7.63 24.55 -9.18
C ALA A 144 -8.89 24.55 -10.05
N LEU A 145 -10.00 24.08 -9.49
CA LEU A 145 -11.32 24.10 -10.11
C LEU A 145 -12.28 24.93 -9.25
N ASP A 146 -12.87 25.95 -9.85
CA ASP A 146 -13.91 26.81 -9.26
C ASP A 146 -15.02 27.10 -10.28
N ALA A 147 -15.90 28.05 -9.98
CA ALA A 147 -16.98 28.46 -10.88
C ALA A 147 -16.47 29.05 -12.21
N GLY A 148 -15.24 29.55 -12.26
CA GLY A 148 -14.59 30.06 -13.47
C GLY A 148 -13.97 28.99 -14.36
N GLY A 149 -13.94 27.74 -13.90
CA GLY A 149 -13.37 26.60 -14.60
C GLY A 149 -12.05 26.09 -14.02
N LEU A 150 -11.27 25.37 -14.82
CA LEU A 150 -9.99 24.79 -14.43
C LEU A 150 -8.84 25.76 -14.68
N THR A 151 -8.06 26.03 -13.65
CA THR A 151 -6.86 26.90 -13.71
C THR A 151 -5.62 26.09 -13.31
N GLU A 152 -4.57 26.14 -14.13
CA GLU A 152 -3.29 25.55 -13.80
C GLU A 152 -2.53 26.44 -12.79
N LEU A 153 -2.12 25.84 -11.66
CA LEU A 153 -1.37 26.51 -10.60
C LEU A 153 0.13 26.27 -10.71
N ALA A 154 0.54 25.04 -11.01
CA ALA A 154 1.93 24.66 -11.21
C ALA A 154 2.06 23.58 -12.28
N ALA A 155 3.08 23.72 -13.13
CA ALA A 155 3.47 22.78 -14.17
C ALA A 155 4.99 22.81 -14.37
N GLY A 156 5.52 21.87 -15.15
CA GLY A 156 6.93 21.82 -15.53
C GLY A 156 7.72 20.70 -14.85
N ALA A 157 7.28 20.19 -13.69
CA ALA A 157 7.80 18.94 -13.14
C ALA A 157 7.05 17.73 -13.73
N ASP A 158 7.69 16.56 -13.72
CA ASP A 158 7.06 15.32 -14.20
C ASP A 158 5.93 14.85 -13.29
N PHE A 159 6.01 15.12 -11.96
CA PHE A 159 5.07 14.65 -10.96
C PHE A 159 4.78 15.69 -9.89
N TYR A 160 3.54 15.69 -9.39
CA TYR A 160 3.04 16.55 -8.33
C TYR A 160 2.26 15.76 -7.29
N ALA A 161 2.27 16.24 -6.03
CA ALA A 161 1.47 15.68 -4.93
C ALA A 161 1.29 16.72 -3.79
N ASN A 162 0.40 16.38 -2.85
CA ASN A 162 0.24 17.06 -1.56
C ASN A 162 -0.02 18.57 -1.66
N PRO A 163 -1.03 19.03 -2.44
CA PRO A 163 -1.40 20.44 -2.44
C PRO A 163 -1.98 20.86 -1.08
N ARG A 164 -1.45 21.94 -0.49
CA ARG A 164 -1.96 22.52 0.77
C ARG A 164 -1.91 24.04 0.71
N VAL A 165 -2.99 24.68 1.14
CA VAL A 165 -3.08 26.13 1.21
C VAL A 165 -3.01 26.56 2.67
N SER A 166 -2.28 27.64 2.96
CA SER A 166 -2.21 28.23 4.29
C SER A 166 -3.59 28.77 4.72
N ILE A 167 -3.84 28.84 6.03
CA ILE A 167 -5.11 29.30 6.59
C ILE A 167 -5.50 30.70 6.07
N ASP A 168 -4.52 31.59 5.90
CA ASP A 168 -4.72 32.95 5.37
C ASP A 168 -4.87 33.01 3.83
N GLY A 169 -4.77 31.88 3.14
CA GLY A 169 -4.88 31.78 1.69
C GLY A 169 -3.68 32.33 0.90
N ARG A 170 -2.59 32.75 1.56
CA ARG A 170 -1.48 33.46 0.89
C ARG A 170 -0.34 32.56 0.44
N ALA A 171 -0.32 31.31 0.86
CA ALA A 171 0.74 30.37 0.49
C ALA A 171 0.18 29.01 0.09
N LEU A 172 0.87 28.38 -0.86
CA LEU A 172 0.62 27.03 -1.33
C LEU A 172 1.86 26.17 -1.06
N LEU A 173 1.67 24.98 -0.48
CA LEU A 173 2.65 23.91 -0.48
C LEU A 173 2.28 22.88 -1.54
N PHE A 174 3.28 22.32 -2.16
CA PHE A 174 3.16 21.13 -2.98
C PHE A 174 4.49 20.37 -3.01
N ILE A 175 4.38 19.06 -3.26
CA ILE A 175 5.52 18.19 -3.48
C ILE A 175 5.64 17.95 -4.98
N ALA A 176 6.88 17.99 -5.51
CA ALA A 176 7.16 17.66 -6.91
C ALA A 176 8.49 16.93 -7.05
N TRP A 177 8.60 16.14 -8.09
CA TRP A 177 9.83 15.42 -8.47
C TRP A 177 9.83 15.14 -9.96
N ASP A 178 11.00 14.78 -10.49
CA ASP A 178 11.20 14.51 -11.90
C ASP A 178 11.78 13.11 -12.13
N ALA A 179 11.47 12.53 -13.28
CA ALA A 179 12.14 11.33 -13.76
C ALA A 179 13.68 11.56 -13.83
N PRO A 180 14.49 10.53 -13.59
CA PRO A 180 14.14 9.11 -13.44
C PRO A 180 13.80 8.69 -12.01
N HIS A 181 13.60 9.63 -11.09
CA HIS A 181 13.45 9.34 -9.68
C HIS A 181 12.02 8.94 -9.29
N MET A 182 11.93 8.00 -8.35
CA MET A 182 10.68 7.72 -7.64
C MET A 182 10.46 8.75 -6.51
N PRO A 183 9.20 8.95 -6.03
CA PRO A 183 8.94 9.97 -5.01
C PRO A 183 9.70 9.73 -3.69
N TRP A 184 9.97 8.50 -3.34
CA TRP A 184 10.77 8.15 -2.15
C TRP A 184 12.28 8.35 -2.31
N ASP A 185 12.73 8.77 -3.50
CA ASP A 185 14.15 9.00 -3.80
C ASP A 185 14.49 10.47 -3.91
N ALA A 186 13.56 11.30 -4.42
CA ALA A 186 13.90 12.68 -4.77
C ALA A 186 12.76 13.70 -4.61
N ALA A 187 11.60 13.31 -4.08
CA ALA A 187 10.49 14.25 -3.92
C ALA A 187 10.91 15.46 -3.07
N ALA A 188 10.67 16.67 -3.59
CA ALA A 188 10.99 17.92 -2.94
C ALA A 188 9.72 18.71 -2.60
N LEU A 189 9.74 19.37 -1.44
CA LEU A 189 8.69 20.27 -0.98
C LEU A 189 8.96 21.68 -1.50
N TYR A 190 7.94 22.27 -2.09
CA TYR A 190 7.92 23.65 -2.55
C TYR A 190 6.87 24.45 -1.78
N ARG A 191 7.23 25.73 -1.50
CA ARG A 191 6.31 26.76 -1.02
C ARG A 191 6.22 27.84 -2.09
N ALA A 192 5.01 28.27 -2.39
CA ALA A 192 4.74 29.37 -3.32
C ALA A 192 3.84 30.42 -2.67
N ALA A 193 3.97 31.67 -3.05
CA ALA A 193 3.00 32.70 -2.74
C ALA A 193 1.74 32.51 -3.60
N LEU A 194 0.57 32.76 -3.03
CA LEU A 194 -0.71 32.87 -3.74
C LEU A 194 -1.13 34.33 -3.78
N VAL A 195 -1.10 34.94 -4.97
CA VAL A 195 -1.50 36.34 -5.21
C VAL A 195 -2.63 36.31 -6.24
N ASP A 196 -3.80 36.81 -5.88
CA ASP A 196 -5.01 36.79 -6.71
C ASP A 196 -5.32 35.37 -7.23
N GLY A 197 -5.17 34.35 -6.34
CA GLY A 197 -5.40 32.96 -6.65
C GLY A 197 -4.36 32.30 -7.56
N ARG A 198 -3.28 32.98 -7.94
CA ARG A 198 -2.21 32.52 -8.83
C ARG A 198 -0.91 32.28 -8.08
N VAL A 199 -0.18 31.28 -8.51
CA VAL A 199 1.14 30.93 -7.95
C VAL A 199 2.21 31.92 -8.38
N ARG A 200 3.01 32.41 -7.43
CA ARG A 200 4.18 33.28 -7.57
C ARG A 200 5.30 32.80 -6.64
N ASP A 201 6.53 33.22 -6.91
CA ASP A 201 7.68 33.09 -6.02
C ASP A 201 7.85 31.66 -5.45
N VAL A 202 7.95 30.67 -6.33
CA VAL A 202 8.11 29.26 -5.97
C VAL A 202 9.50 29.03 -5.37
N GLN A 203 9.56 28.54 -4.15
CA GLN A 203 10.79 28.23 -3.43
C GLN A 203 10.80 26.78 -2.98
N ARG A 204 11.91 26.06 -3.20
CA ARG A 204 12.13 24.75 -2.61
C ARG A 204 12.48 24.89 -1.12
N ILE A 205 11.73 24.22 -0.25
CA ILE A 205 11.89 24.24 1.21
C ILE A 205 12.74 23.09 1.70
N ALA A 206 12.49 21.88 1.18
CA ALA A 206 13.16 20.66 1.63
C ALA A 206 13.16 19.62 0.50
N GLY A 207 13.91 18.55 0.69
CA GLY A 207 13.90 17.39 -0.22
C GLY A 207 14.78 17.58 -1.46
N GLY A 208 14.64 16.66 -2.39
CA GLY A 208 15.45 16.52 -3.60
C GLY A 208 16.20 15.20 -3.61
N PRO A 209 17.09 14.95 -4.59
CA PRO A 209 17.79 13.68 -4.75
C PRO A 209 18.48 13.20 -3.45
N GLY A 210 18.15 11.97 -3.04
CA GLY A 210 18.68 11.34 -1.82
C GLY A 210 18.08 11.85 -0.50
N ARG A 211 17.09 12.75 -0.55
CA ARG A 211 16.41 13.32 0.63
C ARG A 211 14.95 13.60 0.29
N SER A 212 14.12 12.57 0.29
CA SER A 212 12.70 12.73 -0.10
C SER A 212 11.83 13.34 0.99
N VAL A 213 10.76 14.02 0.58
CA VAL A 213 9.68 14.49 1.46
C VAL A 213 8.42 13.68 1.18
N CYS A 214 7.81 13.10 2.24
CA CYS A 214 6.60 12.28 2.10
C CYS A 214 5.31 13.11 2.21
N GLN A 215 5.26 14.09 3.13
CA GLN A 215 4.07 14.89 3.42
C GLN A 215 4.47 16.22 4.05
N ALA A 216 3.69 17.27 3.84
CA ALA A 216 3.83 18.55 4.53
C ALA A 216 2.47 19.21 4.76
N GLU A 217 2.34 19.90 5.89
CA GLU A 217 1.14 20.65 6.29
C GLU A 217 1.55 22.00 6.87
N PHE A 218 0.68 23.02 6.76
CA PHE A 218 0.82 24.25 7.53
C PHE A 218 0.26 24.05 8.94
N ASP A 219 0.97 24.53 9.96
CA ASP A 219 0.39 24.66 11.29
C ASP A 219 -0.41 25.97 11.43
N ALA A 220 -1.10 26.14 12.57
CA ALA A 220 -1.94 27.32 12.83
C ALA A 220 -1.15 28.65 12.87
N ARG A 221 0.18 28.61 12.99
CA ARG A 221 1.07 29.77 13.00
C ARG A 221 1.64 30.10 11.63
N GLY A 222 1.39 29.23 10.63
CA GLY A 222 1.95 29.33 9.28
C GLY A 222 3.34 28.70 9.14
N ASP A 223 3.86 28.03 10.19
CA ASP A 223 5.02 27.16 10.08
C ASP A 223 4.69 25.93 9.26
N ILE A 224 5.71 25.26 8.70
CA ILE A 224 5.52 24.05 7.91
C ILE A 224 6.02 22.86 8.73
N VAL A 225 5.15 21.89 8.96
CA VAL A 225 5.52 20.58 9.53
C VAL A 225 5.53 19.55 8.42
N LEU A 226 6.59 18.75 8.34
CA LEU A 226 6.78 17.79 7.26
C LEU A 226 7.40 16.48 7.74
N LEU A 227 7.19 15.42 6.98
CA LEU A 227 7.94 14.18 7.05
C LEU A 227 8.97 14.18 5.93
N GLY A 228 10.24 14.34 6.29
CA GLY A 228 11.36 14.44 5.35
C GLY A 228 12.52 13.56 5.76
N GLU A 229 13.33 13.17 4.79
CA GLU A 229 14.44 12.26 5.01
C GLU A 229 15.67 13.01 5.54
N THR A 230 16.15 12.59 6.71
CA THR A 230 17.39 13.07 7.34
C THR A 230 18.14 11.88 7.95
N ASP A 231 19.47 11.84 7.76
CA ASP A 231 20.35 10.78 8.28
C ASP A 231 19.86 9.35 7.93
N GLY A 232 19.26 9.20 6.74
CA GLY A 232 18.75 7.91 6.26
C GLY A 232 17.40 7.46 6.81
N TRP A 233 16.64 8.36 7.47
CA TRP A 233 15.31 8.06 8.01
C TRP A 233 14.31 9.14 7.65
N TRP A 234 13.08 8.79 7.37
CA TRP A 234 11.99 9.75 7.30
C TRP A 234 11.61 10.19 8.70
N THR A 235 11.87 11.47 9.00
CA THR A 235 11.67 12.03 10.34
C THR A 235 10.70 13.21 10.32
N PRO A 236 9.98 13.50 11.42
CA PRO A 236 9.18 14.70 11.52
C PRO A 236 10.09 15.93 11.72
N LEU A 237 9.86 16.92 10.87
CA LEU A 237 10.61 18.17 10.82
C LEU A 237 9.65 19.36 10.90
N ARG A 238 10.13 20.48 11.44
CA ARG A 238 9.47 21.78 11.35
C ARG A 238 10.36 22.75 10.61
N TRP A 239 9.82 23.41 9.61
CA TRP A 239 10.45 24.55 8.97
C TRP A 239 9.90 25.83 9.58
N HIS A 240 10.78 26.60 10.23
CA HIS A 240 10.49 27.85 10.92
C HIS A 240 11.66 28.80 10.69
N ASP A 241 11.37 30.09 10.41
CA ASP A 241 12.37 31.16 10.16
C ASP A 241 13.47 30.76 9.16
N GLY A 242 13.11 30.04 8.10
CA GLY A 242 14.04 29.63 7.03
C GLY A 242 14.91 28.43 7.35
N ALA A 243 14.72 27.75 8.50
CA ALA A 243 15.50 26.59 8.92
C ALA A 243 14.63 25.36 9.20
N LEU A 244 15.20 24.18 8.97
CA LEU A 244 14.57 22.90 9.33
C LEU A 244 15.04 22.46 10.72
N HIS A 245 14.08 22.15 11.58
CA HIS A 245 14.31 21.66 12.94
C HIS A 245 13.73 20.25 13.08
N ARG A 246 14.53 19.31 13.55
CA ARG A 246 14.08 17.94 13.83
C ARG A 246 13.22 17.93 15.09
N LEU A 247 12.02 17.35 15.02
CA LEU A 247 11.12 17.20 16.16
C LEU A 247 11.40 15.92 16.96
N TRP A 248 11.96 14.90 16.33
CA TRP A 248 12.25 13.63 16.97
C TRP A 248 13.57 13.03 16.43
N PRO A 249 14.58 12.77 17.28
CA PRO A 249 15.92 12.35 16.84
C PRO A 249 16.08 10.85 16.64
N GLU A 250 15.06 10.03 16.96
CA GLU A 250 15.15 8.59 16.87
C GLU A 250 15.32 8.09 15.41
N PRO A 251 16.16 7.06 15.18
CA PRO A 251 16.35 6.45 13.87
C PRO A 251 15.20 5.48 13.54
N VAL A 252 14.05 6.03 13.19
CA VAL A 252 12.80 5.31 12.92
C VAL A 252 12.10 5.93 11.73
N ASP A 253 11.60 5.11 10.81
CA ASP A 253 10.82 5.61 9.67
C ASP A 253 9.45 6.10 10.13
N CYS A 254 9.20 7.39 9.90
CA CYS A 254 7.92 8.06 10.12
C CYS A 254 7.19 8.35 8.79
N GLY A 255 7.74 7.87 7.69
CA GLY A 255 7.21 8.03 6.34
C GLY A 255 6.95 6.71 5.65
N PHE A 256 6.17 6.75 4.57
CA PHE A 256 5.90 5.62 3.68
C PHE A 256 6.21 6.02 2.24
N PRO A 257 6.58 5.07 1.37
CA PRO A 257 6.72 5.35 -0.05
C PRO A 257 5.36 5.76 -0.64
N ARG A 258 5.34 6.87 -1.34
CA ARG A 258 4.13 7.41 -1.95
C ARG A 258 3.82 6.69 -3.27
N TRP A 259 3.20 5.52 -3.17
CA TRP A 259 2.70 4.79 -4.33
C TRP A 259 1.41 5.39 -4.91
N GLN A 260 0.62 6.03 -4.04
CA GLN A 260 -0.67 6.59 -4.39
C GLN A 260 -0.75 8.06 -3.97
N ALA A 261 -1.58 8.80 -4.65
CA ALA A 261 -1.95 10.15 -4.25
C ALA A 261 -2.75 10.14 -2.93
N GLY A 262 -2.78 11.25 -2.20
CA GLY A 262 -3.59 11.41 -1.00
C GLY A 262 -3.15 10.62 0.24
N MET A 263 -2.02 9.90 0.20
CA MET A 263 -1.49 9.20 1.38
C MET A 263 -1.14 10.18 2.49
N ARG A 264 -1.60 9.90 3.72
CA ARG A 264 -1.41 10.76 4.91
C ARG A 264 -0.85 9.97 6.08
N GLN A 265 0.18 10.53 6.72
CA GLN A 265 0.94 9.91 7.81
C GLN A 265 1.21 10.89 8.95
N LEU A 266 0.88 12.17 8.74
CA LEU A 266 1.09 13.29 9.62
C LEU A 266 -0.22 14.07 9.76
N ALA A 267 -0.56 14.49 10.99
CA ALA A 267 -1.70 15.35 11.29
C ALA A 267 -1.34 16.36 12.36
N LEU A 268 -1.93 17.55 12.27
CA LEU A 268 -1.71 18.66 13.19
C LEU A 268 -3.02 18.97 13.92
N LEU A 269 -2.94 19.10 15.24
CA LEU A 269 -4.05 19.53 16.08
C LEU A 269 -3.97 21.05 16.33
N ASP A 270 -5.10 21.70 16.55
CA ASP A 270 -5.19 23.14 16.75
C ASP A 270 -4.48 23.66 18.00
N ASP A 271 -4.26 22.76 19.00
CA ASP A 271 -3.50 23.08 20.20
C ASP A 271 -1.96 23.00 19.99
N GLY A 272 -1.53 22.72 18.77
CA GLY A 272 -0.13 22.66 18.36
C GLY A 272 0.53 21.30 18.53
N ARG A 273 -0.19 20.29 19.02
CA ARG A 273 0.30 18.91 19.01
C ARG A 273 0.41 18.39 17.59
N ILE A 274 1.44 17.58 17.37
CA ILE A 274 1.72 16.97 16.08
C ILE A 274 1.67 15.47 16.24
N VAL A 275 0.93 14.77 15.40
CA VAL A 275 0.79 13.32 15.43
C VAL A 275 1.29 12.73 14.11
N TRP A 276 2.07 11.66 14.19
CA TRP A 276 2.54 10.93 13.01
C TRP A 276 2.56 9.42 13.24
N ILE A 277 2.67 8.69 12.15
CA ILE A 277 2.82 7.23 12.16
C ILE A 277 4.31 6.90 12.09
N ALA A 278 4.82 6.13 13.05
CA ALA A 278 6.19 5.61 13.06
C ALA A 278 6.17 4.09 12.87
N THR A 279 7.17 3.54 12.16
CA THR A 279 7.31 2.10 11.92
C THR A 279 8.53 1.58 12.67
N ARG A 280 8.32 0.64 13.60
CA ARG A 280 9.40 0.01 14.38
C ARG A 280 9.19 -1.51 14.40
N GLN A 281 10.21 -2.28 14.01
CA GLN A 281 10.14 -3.75 13.96
C GLN A 281 8.88 -4.28 13.26
N GLY A 282 8.60 -3.75 12.06
CA GLY A 282 7.47 -4.12 11.25
C GLY A 282 6.08 -3.75 11.80
N ARG A 283 5.98 -2.98 12.89
CA ARG A 283 4.74 -2.45 13.47
C ARG A 283 4.68 -0.96 13.36
N ARG A 284 3.48 -0.43 13.17
CA ARG A 284 3.20 1.00 13.18
C ARG A 284 2.65 1.44 14.53
N GLN A 285 3.00 2.66 14.93
CA GLN A 285 2.51 3.30 16.16
C GLN A 285 2.18 4.76 15.86
N LEU A 286 1.17 5.31 16.53
CA LEU A 286 0.93 6.75 16.53
C LEU A 286 1.83 7.41 17.59
N MET A 287 2.63 8.37 17.14
CA MET A 287 3.50 9.18 17.98
C MET A 287 2.90 10.58 18.11
N VAL A 288 2.98 11.16 19.30
CA VAL A 288 2.52 12.52 19.58
C VAL A 288 3.68 13.36 20.08
N PHE A 289 3.89 14.50 19.43
CA PHE A 289 4.76 15.56 19.92
C PHE A 289 3.94 16.55 20.73
N GLU A 290 4.35 16.78 21.98
CA GLU A 290 3.76 17.76 22.90
C GLU A 290 4.59 19.04 22.88
N PRO A 291 4.08 20.15 22.31
CA PRO A 291 4.90 21.34 22.06
C PRO A 291 5.30 22.06 23.35
N THR A 292 4.50 22.00 24.43
CA THR A 292 4.80 22.68 25.70
C THR A 292 5.94 22.00 26.46
N ALA A 293 6.02 20.68 26.40
CA ALA A 293 7.05 19.88 27.05
C ALA A 293 8.23 19.56 26.11
N ALA A 294 8.09 19.80 24.81
CA ALA A 294 9.00 19.38 23.75
C ALA A 294 9.34 17.87 23.81
N THR A 295 8.35 17.04 24.14
CA THR A 295 8.49 15.58 24.28
C THR A 295 7.69 14.83 23.22
N VAL A 296 8.15 13.61 22.91
CA VAL A 296 7.46 12.69 22.00
C VAL A 296 7.12 11.42 22.76
N ALA A 297 5.88 10.97 22.63
CA ALA A 297 5.40 9.74 23.24
C ALA A 297 4.59 8.91 22.25
N ALA A 298 4.65 7.58 22.37
CA ALA A 298 3.74 6.69 21.67
C ALA A 298 2.37 6.68 22.35
N LEU A 299 1.30 6.66 21.55
CA LEU A 299 -0.04 6.39 22.06
C LEU A 299 -0.18 4.89 22.37
N ASP A 300 -0.63 4.56 23.57
CA ASP A 300 -0.93 3.18 23.96
C ASP A 300 -2.31 2.78 23.41
N LEU A 301 -2.30 2.15 22.24
CA LEU A 301 -3.48 1.77 21.50
C LEU A 301 -3.41 0.29 21.07
N PRO A 302 -4.56 -0.41 20.95
CA PRO A 302 -4.57 -1.84 20.65
C PRO A 302 -4.29 -2.20 19.17
N TRP A 303 -4.06 -1.22 18.32
CA TRP A 303 -3.76 -1.44 16.90
C TRP A 303 -2.26 -1.43 16.63
N THR A 304 -1.86 -2.12 15.58
CA THR A 304 -0.45 -2.25 15.16
C THR A 304 -0.18 -1.78 13.75
N GLU A 305 -1.23 -1.32 13.06
CA GLU A 305 -1.17 -0.73 11.73
C GLU A 305 -2.06 0.50 11.67
N TYR A 306 -1.57 1.55 11.00
CA TYR A 306 -2.26 2.82 10.84
C TYR A 306 -2.01 3.38 9.44
N ALA A 307 -3.02 4.04 8.87
CA ALA A 307 -2.96 4.75 7.59
C ALA A 307 -3.97 5.89 7.56
N GLY A 308 -3.85 6.81 6.60
CA GLY A 308 -4.85 7.85 6.36
C GLY A 308 -5.06 8.81 7.54
N LEU A 309 -3.99 9.14 8.29
CA LEU A 309 -4.07 9.98 9.48
C LEU A 309 -4.52 11.41 9.13
N THR A 310 -5.55 11.89 9.81
CA THR A 310 -6.10 13.25 9.64
C THR A 310 -6.50 13.84 11.00
N ALA A 311 -6.57 15.17 11.07
CA ALA A 311 -7.03 15.88 12.26
C ALA A 311 -7.95 17.04 11.88
N SER A 312 -8.80 17.44 12.81
CA SER A 312 -9.57 18.68 12.82
C SER A 312 -9.84 19.05 14.26
N ASP A 313 -9.64 20.31 14.63
CA ASP A 313 -9.75 20.81 15.98
C ASP A 313 -8.89 19.98 16.96
N ARG A 314 -9.54 19.21 17.85
CA ARG A 314 -8.90 18.32 18.82
C ARG A 314 -9.13 16.82 18.52
N GLN A 315 -9.71 16.52 17.38
CA GLN A 315 -10.04 15.17 16.98
C GLN A 315 -9.05 14.66 15.93
N LEU A 316 -8.60 13.43 16.10
CA LEU A 316 -7.85 12.66 15.13
C LEU A 316 -8.75 11.58 14.52
N ALA A 317 -8.49 11.21 13.30
CA ALA A 317 -9.04 10.00 12.71
C ALA A 317 -8.01 9.32 11.82
N CYS A 318 -8.10 8.01 11.72
CA CYS A 318 -7.28 7.22 10.80
C CYS A 318 -7.95 5.87 10.52
N VAL A 319 -7.39 5.13 9.59
CA VAL A 319 -7.67 3.71 9.42
C VAL A 319 -6.66 2.93 10.24
N ALA A 320 -7.11 1.95 11.02
CA ALA A 320 -6.26 1.18 11.91
C ALA A 320 -6.61 -0.32 11.84
N ALA A 321 -5.63 -1.18 12.10
CA ALA A 321 -5.79 -2.63 12.15
C ALA A 321 -4.84 -3.28 13.15
N ALA A 322 -5.14 -4.52 13.53
CA ALA A 322 -4.28 -5.34 14.38
C ALA A 322 -4.29 -6.80 13.88
N PRO A 323 -3.43 -7.68 14.37
CA PRO A 323 -3.41 -9.08 13.95
C PRO A 323 -4.74 -9.82 14.11
N ASP A 324 -5.57 -9.38 15.04
CA ASP A 324 -6.89 -9.94 15.36
C ASP A 324 -8.05 -8.99 14.98
N ARG A 325 -7.75 -7.85 14.37
CA ARG A 325 -8.71 -6.82 13.97
C ARG A 325 -8.54 -6.45 12.50
N ARG A 326 -9.66 -6.36 11.79
CA ARG A 326 -9.69 -5.86 10.40
C ARG A 326 -9.32 -4.39 10.36
N TRP A 327 -9.10 -3.88 9.16
CA TRP A 327 -9.03 -2.45 8.94
C TRP A 327 -10.37 -1.79 9.31
N GLU A 328 -10.30 -0.83 10.20
CA GLU A 328 -11.44 -0.07 10.72
C GLU A 328 -11.12 1.42 10.81
N VAL A 329 -12.11 2.28 10.64
CA VAL A 329 -11.97 3.72 10.85
C VAL A 329 -12.11 4.00 12.33
N ILE A 330 -11.11 4.67 12.90
CA ILE A 330 -11.11 5.08 14.30
C ILE A 330 -11.07 6.59 14.43
N ALA A 331 -11.80 7.11 15.40
CA ALA A 331 -11.71 8.46 15.89
C ALA A 331 -11.03 8.47 17.26
N LEU A 332 -10.15 9.45 17.48
CA LEU A 332 -9.40 9.60 18.73
C LEU A 332 -9.54 11.04 19.26
N SER A 333 -9.72 11.17 20.56
CA SER A 333 -9.52 12.40 21.32
C SER A 333 -8.37 12.17 22.28
N LEU A 334 -7.46 13.14 22.43
CA LEU A 334 -6.30 13.01 23.31
C LEU A 334 -6.58 13.53 24.74
N ASP A 335 -7.57 14.42 24.92
CA ASP A 335 -7.93 15.00 26.22
C ASP A 335 -9.45 15.01 26.45
N PRO A 336 -9.99 14.07 27.23
CA PRO A 336 -9.33 12.85 27.71
C PRO A 336 -9.10 11.86 26.57
N MET A 337 -8.12 10.95 26.73
CA MET A 337 -7.90 9.88 25.74
C MET A 337 -9.16 9.03 25.59
N ARG A 338 -9.73 9.07 24.40
CA ARG A 338 -10.90 8.27 24.01
C ARG A 338 -10.71 7.77 22.59
N THR A 339 -11.16 6.56 22.35
CA THR A 339 -11.18 5.95 21.00
C THR A 339 -12.60 5.49 20.69
N SER A 340 -13.01 5.68 19.43
CA SER A 340 -14.28 5.17 18.91
C SER A 340 -14.04 4.52 17.56
N VAL A 341 -14.54 3.30 17.35
CA VAL A 341 -14.61 2.69 16.03
C VAL A 341 -15.82 3.27 15.31
N CYS A 342 -15.62 3.78 14.10
CA CYS A 342 -16.62 4.48 13.31
C CYS A 342 -17.08 3.70 12.07
N SER A 343 -16.30 2.73 11.60
CA SER A 343 -16.67 1.84 10.50
C SER A 343 -17.38 0.59 11.03
N ASP A 344 -18.21 0.00 10.19
CA ASP A 344 -18.95 -1.24 10.49
C ASP A 344 -18.16 -2.44 9.91
N ALA A 345 -17.05 -2.78 10.56
CA ALA A 345 -16.28 -3.94 10.16
C ALA A 345 -17.01 -5.23 10.57
N PRO A 346 -17.30 -6.15 9.64
CA PRO A 346 -17.98 -7.39 9.99
C PRO A 346 -17.15 -8.18 11.01
N PRO A 347 -17.78 -8.82 11.99
CA PRO A 347 -17.09 -9.62 12.99
C PRO A 347 -16.33 -10.77 12.33
N LEU A 348 -15.35 -11.33 13.05
CA LEU A 348 -14.67 -12.54 12.59
C LEU A 348 -15.69 -13.67 12.43
N PRO A 349 -15.53 -14.55 11.42
CA PRO A 349 -16.42 -15.67 11.24
C PRO A 349 -16.48 -16.56 12.50
N ALA A 350 -17.66 -17.04 12.84
CA ALA A 350 -17.81 -17.88 14.03
C ALA A 350 -17.00 -19.18 13.93
N GLY A 351 -16.34 -19.55 15.02
CA GLY A 351 -15.59 -20.80 15.12
C GLY A 351 -14.23 -20.80 14.43
N VAL A 352 -13.71 -19.66 13.94
CA VAL A 352 -12.34 -19.55 13.43
C VAL A 352 -11.37 -19.11 14.52
N CYS A 353 -10.10 -19.45 14.37
CA CYS A 353 -8.99 -18.88 15.13
C CYS A 353 -8.12 -18.00 14.25
N VAL A 354 -7.41 -17.07 14.88
CA VAL A 354 -6.45 -16.19 14.25
C VAL A 354 -5.04 -16.56 14.71
N SER A 355 -4.12 -16.65 13.74
CA SER A 355 -2.69 -16.71 13.99
C SER A 355 -2.11 -15.30 13.97
N SER A 356 -1.42 -14.89 15.05
CA SER A 356 -0.76 -13.60 15.14
C SER A 356 0.69 -13.68 14.68
N PRO A 357 1.22 -12.63 14.05
CA PRO A 357 2.60 -12.59 13.58
C PRO A 357 3.60 -12.45 14.73
N ARG A 358 4.73 -13.10 14.57
CA ARG A 358 5.93 -12.83 15.33
C ARG A 358 6.97 -12.22 14.39
N TRP A 359 7.42 -11.01 14.68
CA TRP A 359 8.53 -10.42 13.96
C TRP A 359 9.80 -11.25 14.20
N ILE A 360 10.53 -11.56 13.15
CA ILE A 360 11.78 -12.33 13.21
C ILE A 360 12.86 -11.61 12.40
N ALA A 361 14.11 -11.80 12.82
CA ALA A 361 15.30 -11.43 12.08
C ALA A 361 16.10 -12.70 11.77
N PHE A 362 16.69 -12.79 10.59
CA PHE A 362 17.51 -13.91 10.14
C PHE A 362 18.60 -13.44 9.18
N GLN A 363 19.63 -14.26 8.97
CA GLN A 363 20.74 -13.92 8.10
C GLN A 363 20.49 -14.36 6.65
N SER A 364 20.78 -13.47 5.70
CA SER A 364 20.84 -13.75 4.25
C SER A 364 22.22 -13.32 3.72
N GLY A 365 23.16 -14.25 3.66
CA GLY A 365 24.58 -13.93 3.49
C GLY A 365 25.09 -13.11 4.68
N GLU A 366 25.69 -11.94 4.39
CA GLU A 366 26.20 -11.02 5.42
C GLU A 366 25.14 -10.01 5.92
N ASN A 367 23.90 -10.08 5.39
CA ASN A 367 22.86 -9.10 5.71
C ASN A 367 21.84 -9.69 6.68
N GLU A 368 21.41 -8.86 7.63
CA GLU A 368 20.23 -9.16 8.45
C GLU A 368 18.96 -8.80 7.68
N VAL A 369 18.00 -9.72 7.65
CA VAL A 369 16.71 -9.61 6.94
C VAL A 369 15.59 -9.88 7.91
N TYR A 370 14.43 -9.29 7.64
CA TYR A 370 13.30 -9.29 8.55
C TYR A 370 12.07 -9.95 7.94
N GLY A 371 11.14 -10.35 8.81
CA GLY A 371 9.86 -10.89 8.35
C GLY A 371 8.88 -11.13 9.47
N HIS A 372 7.66 -11.47 9.09
CA HIS A 372 6.57 -11.82 9.98
C HIS A 372 6.26 -13.30 9.86
N PHE A 373 6.54 -14.05 10.91
CA PHE A 373 6.26 -15.47 10.99
C PHE A 373 4.92 -15.73 11.68
N TYR A 374 4.06 -16.48 11.02
CA TYR A 374 2.78 -16.95 11.53
C TYR A 374 2.84 -18.46 11.68
N GLY A 375 2.70 -18.98 12.89
CA GLY A 375 2.51 -20.42 13.12
C GLY A 375 1.12 -20.87 12.64
N PRO A 376 0.86 -22.19 12.55
CA PRO A 376 -0.50 -22.71 12.38
C PRO A 376 -1.43 -22.13 13.43
N ALA A 377 -2.69 -21.85 13.05
CA ALA A 377 -3.67 -21.31 13.98
C ALA A 377 -3.85 -22.27 15.18
N PRO A 378 -4.02 -21.73 16.42
CA PRO A 378 -4.22 -22.58 17.59
C PRO A 378 -5.36 -23.57 17.39
N ARG A 379 -5.14 -24.84 17.81
CA ARG A 379 -6.12 -25.95 17.73
C ARG A 379 -6.48 -26.48 16.33
N VAL A 380 -5.74 -26.12 15.28
CA VAL A 380 -5.66 -27.00 14.12
C VAL A 380 -4.90 -28.25 14.59
N ARG A 381 -5.61 -29.37 14.64
CA ARG A 381 -5.19 -30.73 15.10
C ARG A 381 -3.72 -30.78 15.53
N GLU A 382 -3.46 -31.03 16.81
CA GLU A 382 -2.12 -31.36 17.31
C GLU A 382 -1.57 -32.56 16.55
N THR A 383 -0.83 -32.31 15.50
CA THR A 383 -0.04 -33.35 14.82
C THR A 383 1.39 -33.19 15.32
N SER A 384 2.03 -34.32 15.64
CA SER A 384 3.47 -34.33 15.95
C SER A 384 4.36 -33.97 14.76
N ALA A 385 3.78 -33.79 13.58
CA ALA A 385 4.48 -33.42 12.35
C ALA A 385 4.66 -31.89 12.24
N LEU A 386 5.85 -31.46 11.83
CA LEU A 386 6.13 -30.08 11.53
C LEU A 386 5.19 -29.53 10.44
N PRO A 387 4.75 -28.27 10.51
CA PRO A 387 3.85 -27.67 9.53
C PRO A 387 4.55 -27.44 8.19
N PRO A 388 3.83 -27.51 7.05
CA PRO A 388 4.32 -26.97 5.79
C PRO A 388 4.50 -25.47 5.89
N LEU A 389 5.43 -24.89 5.11
CA LEU A 389 5.72 -23.47 5.07
C LEU A 389 5.25 -22.85 3.75
N LEU A 390 4.53 -21.75 3.83
CA LEU A 390 4.29 -20.81 2.73
C LEU A 390 5.14 -19.56 2.95
N VAL A 391 6.13 -19.32 2.10
CA VAL A 391 6.88 -18.07 2.07
C VAL A 391 6.20 -17.10 1.12
N ARG A 392 6.08 -15.83 1.51
CA ARG A 392 5.54 -14.78 0.65
C ARG A 392 6.49 -13.61 0.53
N GLY A 393 6.70 -13.15 -0.71
CA GLY A 393 7.30 -11.87 -1.03
C GLY A 393 6.22 -10.85 -1.36
N HIS A 394 6.25 -9.68 -0.72
CA HIS A 394 5.31 -8.59 -1.02
C HIS A 394 5.58 -7.98 -2.41
N GLY A 395 4.58 -7.26 -2.94
CA GLY A 395 4.71 -6.45 -4.16
C GLY A 395 5.45 -5.13 -3.92
N GLY A 396 5.58 -4.34 -4.97
CA GLY A 396 6.28 -3.06 -4.95
C GLY A 396 7.42 -3.04 -5.96
N PRO A 397 8.68 -3.34 -5.63
CA PRO A 397 9.21 -3.95 -4.41
C PRO A 397 9.42 -2.99 -3.22
N THR A 398 9.39 -1.67 -3.41
CA THR A 398 9.55 -0.69 -2.32
C THR A 398 8.26 -0.60 -1.49
N SER A 399 8.02 -1.62 -0.66
CA SER A 399 6.86 -1.77 0.21
C SER A 399 7.26 -2.51 1.49
N ARG A 400 6.32 -3.15 2.18
CA ARG A 400 6.57 -4.03 3.32
C ARG A 400 5.39 -4.97 3.57
N ALA A 401 5.61 -6.02 4.33
CA ALA A 401 4.55 -6.81 4.93
C ALA A 401 3.81 -6.01 6.03
N THR A 402 2.58 -6.36 6.33
CA THR A 402 1.74 -5.71 7.35
C THR A 402 1.41 -6.67 8.47
N THR A 403 1.22 -6.14 9.68
CA THR A 403 0.73 -6.92 10.83
C THR A 403 -0.78 -6.87 10.99
N ALA A 404 -1.51 -6.21 10.10
CA ALA A 404 -2.97 -6.24 10.08
C ALA A 404 -3.51 -7.67 9.94
N LEU A 405 -4.73 -7.90 10.41
CA LEU A 405 -5.42 -9.14 10.12
C LEU A 405 -5.54 -9.32 8.60
N GLU A 406 -4.75 -10.22 8.06
CA GLU A 406 -4.78 -10.58 6.65
C GLU A 406 -5.56 -11.90 6.47
N PRO A 407 -6.80 -11.86 5.96
CA PRO A 407 -7.64 -13.05 5.84
C PRO A 407 -7.03 -14.17 5.00
N ARG A 408 -6.19 -13.83 4.00
CA ARG A 408 -5.47 -14.83 3.20
C ARG A 408 -4.43 -15.59 4.04
N THR A 409 -3.74 -14.90 4.95
CA THR A 409 -2.82 -15.54 5.91
C THR A 409 -3.59 -16.50 6.83
N GLN A 410 -4.77 -16.06 7.32
CA GLN A 410 -5.60 -16.89 8.19
C GLN A 410 -6.19 -18.09 7.46
N PHE A 411 -6.46 -17.99 6.17
CA PHE A 411 -6.85 -19.13 5.33
C PHE A 411 -5.79 -20.24 5.37
N TRP A 412 -4.52 -19.89 5.24
CA TRP A 412 -3.41 -20.84 5.24
C TRP A 412 -3.11 -21.38 6.64
N THR A 413 -3.02 -20.50 7.64
CA THR A 413 -2.69 -20.93 9.01
C THR A 413 -3.78 -21.82 9.62
N SER A 414 -5.06 -21.56 9.29
CA SER A 414 -6.18 -22.42 9.72
C SER A 414 -6.20 -23.79 9.04
N ARG A 415 -5.40 -24.01 8.00
CA ARG A 415 -5.18 -25.30 7.33
C ARG A 415 -3.91 -25.99 7.77
N GLY A 416 -3.24 -25.48 8.80
CA GLY A 416 -2.03 -26.07 9.36
C GLY A 416 -0.74 -25.65 8.69
N PHE A 417 -0.75 -24.65 7.78
CA PHE A 417 0.47 -24.06 7.27
C PHE A 417 1.07 -23.07 8.28
N ALA A 418 2.37 -23.00 8.32
CA ALA A 418 3.08 -21.82 8.76
C ALA A 418 3.22 -20.87 7.58
N VAL A 419 3.19 -19.55 7.82
CA VAL A 419 3.39 -18.51 6.80
C VAL A 419 4.55 -17.63 7.23
N LEU A 420 5.43 -17.28 6.29
CA LEU A 420 6.46 -16.28 6.46
C LEU A 420 6.28 -15.17 5.42
N ASP A 421 5.93 -13.98 5.88
CA ASP A 421 5.95 -12.77 5.06
C ASP A 421 7.32 -12.13 5.21
N VAL A 422 8.09 -12.09 4.13
CA VAL A 422 9.48 -11.59 4.14
C VAL A 422 9.49 -10.11 3.79
N ASP A 423 10.04 -9.30 4.70
CA ASP A 423 10.48 -7.93 4.40
C ASP A 423 11.91 -8.00 3.83
N TYR A 424 12.03 -8.45 2.58
CA TYR A 424 13.32 -8.60 1.91
C TYR A 424 14.04 -7.25 1.77
N ARG A 425 15.34 -7.24 1.55
CA ARG A 425 16.11 -6.03 1.25
C ARG A 425 15.44 -5.21 0.14
N GLY A 426 15.24 -3.93 0.37
CA GLY A 426 14.37 -3.05 -0.44
C GLY A 426 13.08 -2.67 0.25
N SER A 427 12.67 -3.42 1.30
CA SER A 427 11.48 -3.10 2.08
C SER A 427 11.63 -1.81 2.88
N THR A 428 10.49 -1.20 3.22
CA THR A 428 10.40 0.07 3.95
C THR A 428 10.13 -0.15 5.44
N GLY A 429 10.42 0.87 6.26
CA GLY A 429 10.26 0.79 7.72
C GLY A 429 11.54 0.36 8.45
N TYR A 430 12.65 0.24 7.70
CA TYR A 430 13.98 -0.16 8.19
C TYR A 430 15.07 0.85 7.80
N GLY A 431 14.68 2.05 7.40
CA GLY A 431 15.55 3.13 6.97
C GLY A 431 15.97 3.05 5.49
N GLN A 432 16.64 4.13 5.05
CA GLN A 432 17.06 4.30 3.66
C GLN A 432 18.06 3.23 3.21
N ALA A 433 19.03 2.88 4.06
CA ALA A 433 20.04 1.90 3.72
C ALA A 433 19.43 0.52 3.38
N TYR A 434 18.45 0.09 4.16
CA TYR A 434 17.74 -1.16 3.90
C TYR A 434 16.88 -1.07 2.63
N ARG A 435 16.19 0.04 2.44
CA ARG A 435 15.40 0.31 1.23
C ARG A 435 16.28 0.31 -0.03
N GLN A 436 17.47 0.92 0.04
CA GLN A 436 18.42 0.99 -1.07
C GLN A 436 19.26 -0.27 -1.27
N ALA A 437 19.22 -1.23 -0.34
CA ALA A 437 19.95 -2.49 -0.48
C ALA A 437 19.46 -3.37 -1.64
N LEU A 438 18.34 -3.01 -2.26
CA LEU A 438 17.81 -3.65 -3.47
C LEU A 438 18.30 -2.96 -4.76
N ASP A 439 18.86 -1.75 -4.68
CA ASP A 439 19.33 -1.00 -5.85
C ASP A 439 20.36 -1.80 -6.63
N GLY A 440 20.13 -1.98 -7.93
CA GLY A 440 20.96 -2.82 -8.79
C GLY A 440 20.90 -4.32 -8.47
N ARG A 441 20.02 -4.78 -7.55
CA ARG A 441 19.99 -6.16 -7.07
C ARG A 441 18.62 -6.83 -7.08
N TRP A 442 17.61 -6.19 -7.66
CA TRP A 442 16.26 -6.78 -7.77
C TRP A 442 16.26 -8.03 -8.64
N GLY A 443 15.54 -9.06 -8.23
CA GLY A 443 15.55 -10.40 -8.81
C GLY A 443 16.73 -11.27 -8.33
N GLU A 444 17.55 -10.74 -7.40
CA GLU A 444 18.67 -11.45 -6.78
C GLU A 444 18.58 -11.39 -5.25
N ALA A 445 18.57 -10.17 -4.67
CA ALA A 445 18.57 -10.00 -3.23
C ALA A 445 17.24 -10.40 -2.59
N ASP A 446 16.12 -10.01 -3.19
CA ASP A 446 14.77 -10.40 -2.77
C ASP A 446 14.55 -11.92 -2.83
N VAL A 447 15.07 -12.56 -3.87
CA VAL A 447 15.06 -14.02 -4.03
C VAL A 447 15.87 -14.71 -2.95
N ALA A 448 17.12 -14.26 -2.75
CA ALA A 448 18.02 -14.82 -1.74
C ALA A 448 17.44 -14.69 -0.32
N ASP A 449 16.80 -13.56 -0.01
CA ASP A 449 16.20 -13.29 1.28
C ASP A 449 14.98 -14.18 1.57
N CYS A 450 14.13 -14.43 0.57
CA CYS A 450 13.00 -15.36 0.70
C CYS A 450 13.47 -16.81 0.91
N VAL A 451 14.54 -17.24 0.23
CA VAL A 451 15.15 -18.55 0.41
C VAL A 451 15.78 -18.68 1.80
N ALA A 452 16.55 -17.66 2.22
CA ALA A 452 17.20 -17.63 3.54
C ALA A 452 16.18 -17.69 4.70
N GLY A 453 15.03 -17.02 4.56
CA GLY A 453 13.94 -17.07 5.53
C GLY A 453 13.36 -18.48 5.67
N ALA A 454 13.17 -19.20 4.55
CA ALA A 454 12.76 -20.61 4.58
C ALA A 454 13.82 -21.48 5.25
N ASP A 455 15.10 -21.33 4.87
CA ASP A 455 16.21 -22.10 5.43
C ASP A 455 16.36 -21.87 6.94
N TYR A 456 16.20 -20.64 7.41
CA TYR A 456 16.22 -20.29 8.84
C TYR A 456 15.12 -21.04 9.62
N LEU A 457 13.88 -21.05 9.11
CA LEU A 457 12.76 -21.73 9.78
C LEU A 457 12.90 -23.26 9.76
N VAL A 458 13.47 -23.82 8.69
CA VAL A 458 13.80 -25.26 8.61
C VAL A 458 14.91 -25.61 9.60
N ALA A 459 15.98 -24.84 9.64
CA ALA A 459 17.13 -25.09 10.54
C ALA A 459 16.74 -24.98 12.01
N THR A 460 15.79 -24.10 12.36
CA THR A 460 15.27 -23.99 13.74
C THR A 460 14.24 -25.05 14.09
N GLY A 461 13.89 -25.94 13.17
CA GLY A 461 12.88 -26.99 13.39
C GLY A 461 11.46 -26.45 13.53
N ALA A 462 11.18 -25.24 13.02
CA ALA A 462 9.86 -24.62 13.10
C ALA A 462 8.89 -25.15 12.03
N VAL A 463 9.41 -25.65 10.90
CA VAL A 463 8.64 -26.07 9.72
C VAL A 463 9.25 -27.30 9.05
N ASP A 464 8.46 -27.99 8.23
CA ASP A 464 8.91 -29.15 7.44
C ASP A 464 9.64 -28.69 6.16
N GLY A 465 10.94 -28.92 6.10
CA GLY A 465 11.79 -28.53 4.99
C GLY A 465 11.44 -29.18 3.64
N ALA A 466 10.74 -30.33 3.64
CA ALA A 466 10.27 -30.97 2.41
C ALA A 466 8.95 -30.38 1.88
N ARG A 467 8.27 -29.56 2.67
CA ARG A 467 6.97 -28.97 2.34
C ARG A 467 7.00 -27.44 2.40
N CYS A 468 8.01 -26.84 1.77
CA CYS A 468 8.10 -25.40 1.59
C CYS A 468 7.56 -25.01 0.22
N VAL A 469 6.67 -24.04 0.16
CA VAL A 469 6.16 -23.41 -1.08
C VAL A 469 6.34 -21.91 -1.01
N ILE A 470 6.36 -21.24 -2.17
CA ILE A 470 6.51 -19.79 -2.26
C ILE A 470 5.35 -19.19 -3.06
N SER A 471 4.80 -18.06 -2.63
CA SER A 471 3.76 -17.32 -3.34
C SER A 471 4.06 -15.83 -3.33
N GLY A 472 3.64 -15.12 -4.37
CA GLY A 472 3.87 -13.69 -4.46
C GLY A 472 3.12 -13.04 -5.61
N SER A 473 2.91 -11.72 -5.47
CA SER A 473 2.18 -10.92 -6.44
C SER A 473 3.05 -9.80 -7.00
N SER A 474 2.85 -9.44 -8.30
CA SER A 474 3.59 -8.33 -8.92
C SER A 474 5.11 -8.55 -8.79
N ALA A 475 5.85 -7.63 -8.17
CA ALA A 475 7.26 -7.81 -7.85
C ALA A 475 7.55 -9.11 -7.08
N GLY A 476 6.68 -9.49 -6.11
CA GLY A 476 6.79 -10.79 -5.42
C GLY A 476 6.62 -11.99 -6.36
N GLY A 477 5.89 -11.84 -7.46
CA GLY A 477 5.79 -12.86 -8.51
C GLY A 477 7.12 -13.06 -9.28
N LEU A 478 7.89 -12.01 -9.51
CA LEU A 478 9.28 -12.12 -10.00
C LEU A 478 10.13 -12.93 -9.00
N THR A 479 10.02 -12.57 -7.71
CA THR A 479 10.75 -13.28 -6.63
C THR A 479 10.39 -14.77 -6.60
N VAL A 480 9.11 -15.14 -6.77
CA VAL A 480 8.67 -16.54 -6.89
C VAL A 480 9.36 -17.25 -8.05
N LEU A 481 9.25 -16.68 -9.25
CA LEU A 481 9.82 -17.31 -10.45
C LEU A 481 11.35 -17.37 -10.40
N GLY A 482 12.00 -16.33 -9.83
CA GLY A 482 13.44 -16.31 -9.59
C GLY A 482 13.88 -17.37 -8.57
N ALA A 483 13.15 -17.51 -7.47
CA ALA A 483 13.44 -18.54 -6.46
C ALA A 483 13.36 -19.96 -7.05
N LEU A 484 12.38 -20.22 -7.91
CA LEU A 484 12.23 -21.50 -8.59
C LEU A 484 13.26 -21.73 -9.72
N ALA A 485 13.77 -20.65 -10.33
CA ALA A 485 14.77 -20.77 -11.39
C ALA A 485 16.20 -20.94 -10.87
N PHE A 486 16.52 -20.36 -9.71
CA PHE A 486 17.89 -20.27 -9.21
C PHE A 486 18.15 -21.10 -7.95
N HIS A 487 17.08 -21.59 -7.28
CA HIS A 487 17.16 -22.40 -6.07
C HIS A 487 16.23 -23.61 -6.11
N GLU A 488 16.51 -24.63 -5.29
CA GLU A 488 15.73 -25.87 -5.18
C GLU A 488 14.97 -25.99 -3.85
N ARG A 489 14.79 -24.85 -3.13
CA ARG A 489 14.20 -24.84 -1.79
C ARG A 489 12.70 -25.14 -1.81
N PHE A 490 11.97 -24.74 -2.85
CA PHE A 490 10.52 -24.75 -2.86
C PHE A 490 9.96 -25.88 -3.72
N ALA A 491 9.00 -26.62 -3.15
CA ALA A 491 8.32 -27.75 -3.81
C ALA A 491 7.30 -27.28 -4.86
N ALA A 492 6.82 -26.04 -4.78
CA ALA A 492 5.91 -25.42 -5.76
C ALA A 492 5.87 -23.90 -5.59
N GLY A 493 5.34 -23.20 -6.60
CA GLY A 493 5.13 -21.75 -6.55
C GLY A 493 3.75 -21.30 -6.99
N GLY A 494 3.26 -20.21 -6.36
CA GLY A 494 2.07 -19.45 -6.74
C GLY A 494 2.44 -18.06 -7.23
N CYS A 495 2.16 -17.73 -8.48
CA CYS A 495 2.54 -16.47 -9.12
C CYS A 495 1.29 -15.68 -9.50
N TYR A 496 1.06 -14.56 -8.83
CA TYR A 496 -0.06 -13.67 -9.07
C TYR A 496 0.45 -12.47 -9.89
N TYR A 497 -0.05 -12.32 -11.12
CA TYR A 497 0.30 -11.21 -12.05
C TYR A 497 1.79 -10.82 -11.94
N GLY A 498 2.67 -11.84 -11.97
CA GLY A 498 4.10 -11.66 -11.75
C GLY A 498 4.87 -11.38 -13.04
N ILE A 499 6.10 -10.92 -12.85
CA ILE A 499 7.00 -10.51 -13.92
C ILE A 499 7.86 -11.70 -14.35
N GLY A 500 7.79 -12.08 -15.62
CA GLY A 500 8.64 -13.12 -16.21
C GLY A 500 9.83 -12.57 -16.96
N ASP A 501 9.70 -11.34 -17.53
CA ASP A 501 10.70 -10.67 -18.36
C ASP A 501 10.82 -9.20 -17.93
N LEU A 502 11.92 -8.85 -17.27
CA LEU A 502 12.21 -7.50 -16.83
C LEU A 502 12.43 -6.52 -18.00
N ALA A 503 13.00 -7.00 -19.12
CA ALA A 503 13.25 -6.16 -20.29
C ALA A 503 11.93 -5.75 -20.98
N ALA A 504 10.98 -6.69 -21.08
CA ALA A 504 9.65 -6.39 -21.58
C ALA A 504 8.91 -5.42 -20.66
N LEU A 505 9.03 -5.58 -19.33
CA LEU A 505 8.44 -4.64 -18.37
C LEU A 505 9.02 -3.23 -18.52
N ALA A 506 10.34 -3.09 -18.68
CA ALA A 506 10.99 -1.78 -18.86
C ALA A 506 10.50 -1.03 -20.13
N GLN A 507 10.04 -1.77 -21.14
CA GLN A 507 9.57 -1.19 -22.41
C GLN A 507 8.05 -0.92 -22.44
N ASP A 508 7.29 -1.59 -21.58
CA ASP A 508 5.81 -1.59 -21.63
C ASP A 508 5.22 -1.37 -20.23
N THR A 509 5.69 -0.32 -19.56
CA THR A 509 5.15 0.11 -18.25
C THR A 509 4.61 1.54 -18.34
N HIS A 510 3.81 1.93 -17.33
CA HIS A 510 3.20 3.26 -17.28
C HIS A 510 4.19 4.34 -16.78
N LYS A 511 3.85 5.62 -17.00
CA LYS A 511 4.72 6.77 -16.74
C LYS A 511 5.34 6.76 -15.34
N PHE A 512 4.58 6.41 -14.30
CA PHE A 512 5.06 6.47 -12.91
C PHE A 512 6.24 5.52 -12.67
N GLU A 513 6.26 4.35 -13.31
CA GLU A 513 7.31 3.35 -13.15
C GLU A 513 8.31 3.30 -14.32
N ALA A 514 8.18 4.18 -15.31
CA ALA A 514 8.98 4.14 -16.55
C ALA A 514 10.49 4.06 -16.31
N HIS A 515 10.98 4.65 -15.20
CA HIS A 515 12.39 4.67 -14.81
C HIS A 515 12.70 3.93 -13.51
N TYR A 516 11.70 3.25 -12.92
CA TYR A 516 11.89 2.57 -11.65
C TYR A 516 12.91 1.43 -11.76
N LEU A 517 12.89 0.71 -12.87
CA LEU A 517 13.81 -0.37 -13.13
C LEU A 517 15.26 0.11 -13.35
N ASP A 518 15.47 1.34 -13.79
CA ASP A 518 16.81 1.91 -13.99
C ASP A 518 17.63 1.87 -12.70
N ARG A 519 16.97 2.07 -11.56
CA ARG A 519 17.58 1.99 -10.25
C ARG A 519 17.66 0.55 -9.72
N LEU A 520 16.60 -0.22 -9.86
CA LEU A 520 16.49 -1.58 -9.30
C LEU A 520 17.35 -2.62 -10.03
N VAL A 521 17.56 -2.43 -11.33
CA VAL A 521 18.29 -3.37 -12.21
C VAL A 521 19.48 -2.69 -12.87
N GLY A 522 19.26 -1.50 -13.41
CA GLY A 522 20.23 -0.70 -14.17
C GLY A 522 19.57 -0.03 -15.38
N PRO A 523 20.18 1.03 -15.95
CA PRO A 523 19.56 1.79 -17.04
C PRO A 523 19.37 0.94 -18.30
N TRP A 524 18.12 0.92 -18.81
CA TRP A 524 17.78 0.27 -20.08
C TRP A 524 18.08 1.21 -21.26
N PRO A 525 18.65 0.72 -22.40
CA PRO A 525 19.06 -0.68 -22.69
C PRO A 525 20.49 -1.03 -22.27
N THR A 526 21.25 -0.12 -21.67
CA THR A 526 22.68 -0.31 -21.35
C THR A 526 22.91 -1.54 -20.45
N ALA A 527 22.00 -1.82 -19.52
CA ALA A 527 22.06 -2.96 -18.62
C ALA A 527 21.36 -4.22 -19.15
N GLU A 528 21.07 -4.36 -20.45
CA GLU A 528 20.33 -5.49 -21.03
C GLU A 528 20.80 -6.86 -20.54
N ALA A 529 22.12 -7.06 -20.43
CA ALA A 529 22.69 -8.32 -19.95
C ALA A 529 22.21 -8.68 -18.53
N ILE A 530 22.06 -7.68 -17.64
CA ILE A 530 21.58 -7.86 -16.27
C ILE A 530 20.07 -8.19 -16.28
N TYR A 531 19.29 -7.46 -17.10
CA TYR A 531 17.86 -7.74 -17.29
C TYR A 531 17.64 -9.19 -17.71
N ARG A 532 18.37 -9.67 -18.72
CA ARG A 532 18.29 -11.06 -19.18
C ARG A 532 18.73 -12.06 -18.12
N ALA A 533 19.82 -11.78 -17.42
CA ALA A 533 20.34 -12.68 -16.38
C ALA A 533 19.37 -12.85 -15.19
N ARG A 534 18.53 -11.85 -14.89
CA ARG A 534 17.56 -11.88 -13.78
C ARG A 534 16.13 -12.19 -14.20
N SER A 535 15.81 -12.18 -15.48
CA SER A 535 14.47 -12.51 -15.97
C SER A 535 14.23 -14.02 -15.99
N PRO A 536 13.28 -14.55 -15.21
CA PRO A 536 12.99 -16.00 -15.15
C PRO A 536 12.68 -16.62 -16.51
N ARG A 537 12.15 -15.86 -17.45
CA ARG A 537 11.86 -16.29 -18.83
C ARG A 537 13.07 -16.93 -19.50
N PHE A 538 14.26 -16.34 -19.36
CA PHE A 538 15.49 -16.86 -19.97
C PHE A 538 16.07 -18.06 -19.22
N HIS A 539 15.56 -18.34 -18.03
CA HIS A 539 15.97 -19.43 -17.15
C HIS A 539 14.85 -20.47 -16.92
N ALA A 540 13.76 -20.40 -17.71
CA ALA A 540 12.60 -21.29 -17.58
C ALA A 540 12.98 -22.78 -17.70
N GLY A 541 14.06 -23.12 -18.43
CA GLY A 541 14.61 -24.49 -18.51
C GLY A 541 15.22 -25.00 -17.21
N ARG A 542 15.46 -24.13 -16.21
CA ARG A 542 15.98 -24.52 -14.88
C ARG A 542 14.86 -24.80 -13.88
N ILE A 543 13.67 -24.25 -14.08
CA ILE A 543 12.51 -24.45 -13.20
C ILE A 543 12.03 -25.90 -13.33
N ARG A 544 11.96 -26.61 -12.20
CA ARG A 544 11.47 -28.00 -12.11
C ARG A 544 10.20 -28.07 -11.26
N ALA A 545 10.08 -27.20 -10.26
CA ALA A 545 8.94 -27.14 -9.36
C ALA A 545 7.66 -26.72 -10.12
N PRO A 546 6.52 -27.33 -9.84
CA PRO A 546 5.22 -26.94 -10.37
C PRO A 546 4.85 -25.49 -10.04
N VAL A 547 4.15 -24.82 -10.98
CA VAL A 547 3.75 -23.40 -10.81
C VAL A 547 2.27 -23.21 -11.15
N ILE A 548 1.55 -22.49 -10.27
CA ILE A 548 0.22 -21.98 -10.58
C ILE A 548 0.28 -20.48 -10.81
N PHE A 549 -0.34 -20.00 -11.90
CA PHE A 549 -0.40 -18.60 -12.29
C PHE A 549 -1.82 -18.08 -12.21
N PHE A 550 -1.96 -16.84 -11.73
CA PHE A 550 -3.19 -16.07 -11.71
C PHE A 550 -2.96 -14.70 -12.33
N GLN A 551 -3.79 -14.31 -13.31
CA GLN A 551 -3.60 -13.08 -14.09
C GLN A 551 -4.92 -12.36 -14.32
N GLY A 552 -4.92 -11.02 -14.21
CA GLY A 552 -6.02 -10.17 -14.63
C GLY A 552 -5.92 -9.87 -16.15
N ALA A 553 -7.01 -10.04 -16.89
CA ALA A 553 -7.00 -9.81 -18.34
C ALA A 553 -6.83 -8.33 -18.72
N GLU A 554 -7.15 -7.41 -17.80
CA GLU A 554 -7.10 -5.95 -18.00
C GLU A 554 -5.93 -5.30 -17.25
N ASP A 555 -4.92 -6.09 -16.87
CA ASP A 555 -3.74 -5.62 -16.15
C ASP A 555 -2.86 -4.75 -17.08
N ARG A 556 -2.69 -3.47 -16.67
CA ARG A 556 -1.87 -2.47 -17.37
C ARG A 556 -0.55 -2.15 -16.66
N VAL A 557 -0.34 -2.71 -15.47
CA VAL A 557 0.91 -2.57 -14.70
C VAL A 557 1.86 -3.69 -15.08
N VAL A 558 1.38 -4.95 -15.00
CA VAL A 558 2.10 -6.13 -15.52
C VAL A 558 1.24 -6.78 -16.59
N PRO A 559 1.53 -6.54 -17.87
CA PRO A 559 0.70 -7.04 -18.96
C PRO A 559 0.52 -8.57 -18.92
N PRO A 560 -0.67 -9.10 -19.28
CA PRO A 560 -0.98 -10.54 -19.23
C PRO A 560 -0.03 -11.43 -20.01
N ALA A 561 0.66 -10.88 -21.03
CA ALA A 561 1.68 -11.59 -21.78
C ALA A 561 2.79 -12.15 -20.89
N GLN A 562 3.18 -11.45 -19.83
CA GLN A 562 4.23 -11.85 -18.89
C GLN A 562 3.97 -13.25 -18.30
N CYS A 563 2.84 -13.44 -17.63
CA CYS A 563 2.47 -14.73 -17.04
C CYS A 563 2.11 -15.78 -18.10
N ARG A 564 1.43 -15.37 -19.19
CA ARG A 564 1.00 -16.29 -20.26
C ARG A 564 2.19 -16.95 -20.96
N GLU A 565 3.20 -16.16 -21.33
CA GLU A 565 4.41 -16.67 -21.95
C GLU A 565 5.22 -17.55 -21.02
N MET A 566 5.38 -17.16 -19.74
CA MET A 566 6.03 -18.00 -18.74
C MET A 566 5.33 -19.36 -18.60
N ALA A 567 4.01 -19.37 -18.48
CA ALA A 567 3.23 -20.60 -18.37
C ALA A 567 3.42 -21.50 -19.61
N GLN A 568 3.47 -20.93 -20.81
CA GLN A 568 3.72 -21.66 -22.06
C GLN A 568 5.14 -22.26 -22.10
N LEU A 569 6.15 -21.48 -21.72
CA LEU A 569 7.54 -21.93 -21.68
C LEU A 569 7.74 -23.08 -20.68
N LEU A 570 7.17 -22.97 -19.49
CA LEU A 570 7.27 -24.01 -18.47
C LEU A 570 6.57 -25.30 -18.93
N ARG A 571 5.38 -25.23 -19.53
CA ARG A 571 4.70 -26.40 -20.11
C ARG A 571 5.52 -27.08 -21.19
N LYS A 572 6.14 -26.28 -22.08
CA LYS A 572 7.05 -26.78 -23.12
C LYS A 572 8.26 -27.54 -22.52
N ASN A 573 8.73 -27.11 -21.35
CA ASN A 573 9.82 -27.74 -20.62
C ASN A 573 9.36 -28.94 -19.74
N GLY A 574 8.09 -29.34 -19.82
CA GLY A 574 7.55 -30.49 -19.07
C GLY A 574 7.21 -30.20 -17.62
N VAL A 575 7.20 -28.94 -17.20
CA VAL A 575 6.79 -28.54 -15.85
C VAL A 575 5.27 -28.56 -15.74
N ALA A 576 4.74 -29.05 -14.61
CA ALA A 576 3.31 -29.01 -14.32
C ALA A 576 2.87 -27.54 -14.05
N VAL A 577 1.98 -27.03 -14.90
CA VAL A 577 1.54 -25.63 -14.84
C VAL A 577 0.03 -25.52 -14.89
N GLU A 578 -0.54 -24.84 -13.89
CA GLU A 578 -1.89 -24.26 -13.97
C GLU A 578 -1.81 -22.77 -14.32
N TYR A 579 -2.71 -22.31 -15.16
CA TYR A 579 -2.81 -20.89 -15.55
C TYR A 579 -4.28 -20.49 -15.58
N ARG A 580 -4.61 -19.44 -14.84
CA ARG A 580 -5.95 -18.87 -14.76
C ARG A 580 -5.92 -17.38 -15.04
N GLU A 581 -6.72 -16.94 -16.01
CA GLU A 581 -6.88 -15.54 -16.39
C GLU A 581 -8.32 -15.11 -16.14
N PHE A 582 -8.50 -13.90 -15.58
CA PHE A 582 -9.79 -13.39 -15.12
C PHE A 582 -10.18 -12.13 -15.88
N ALA A 583 -11.26 -12.22 -16.65
CA ALA A 583 -11.86 -11.07 -17.33
C ALA A 583 -12.39 -10.04 -16.32
N GLY A 584 -12.20 -8.75 -16.60
CA GLY A 584 -12.63 -7.65 -15.74
C GLY A 584 -11.79 -7.44 -14.49
N GLU A 585 -10.65 -8.15 -14.35
CA GLU A 585 -9.66 -7.90 -13.31
C GLU A 585 -8.42 -7.23 -13.91
N GLY A 586 -7.87 -6.26 -13.16
CA GLY A 586 -6.62 -5.56 -13.47
C GLY A 586 -5.47 -6.04 -12.60
N HIS A 587 -4.55 -5.10 -12.28
CA HIS A 587 -3.45 -5.36 -11.35
C HIS A 587 -3.97 -5.39 -9.90
N GLY A 588 -4.01 -6.59 -9.30
CA GLY A 588 -4.68 -6.85 -8.03
C GLY A 588 -6.16 -7.21 -8.20
N PHE A 589 -6.56 -8.36 -7.65
CA PHE A 589 -7.92 -8.87 -7.77
C PHE A 589 -8.86 -8.22 -6.76
N ARG A 590 -10.02 -7.78 -7.24
CA ARG A 590 -10.99 -7.00 -6.47
C ARG A 590 -12.32 -7.70 -6.28
N ARG A 591 -12.67 -8.64 -7.17
CA ARG A 591 -13.93 -9.37 -7.11
C ARG A 591 -13.83 -10.54 -6.14
N ALA A 592 -14.83 -10.67 -5.30
CA ALA A 592 -14.89 -11.75 -4.31
C ALA A 592 -14.79 -13.14 -4.95
N GLU A 593 -15.43 -13.32 -6.10
CA GLU A 593 -15.39 -14.58 -6.86
C GLU A 593 -13.97 -14.95 -7.29
N THR A 594 -13.23 -13.97 -7.84
CA THR A 594 -11.85 -14.17 -8.28
C THR A 594 -10.94 -14.56 -7.11
N VAL A 595 -11.06 -13.85 -5.98
CA VAL A 595 -10.29 -14.15 -4.77
C VAL A 595 -10.60 -15.57 -4.26
N THR A 596 -11.87 -15.96 -4.24
CA THR A 596 -12.30 -17.30 -3.83
C THR A 596 -11.68 -18.38 -4.71
N VAL A 597 -11.81 -18.24 -6.03
CA VAL A 597 -11.27 -19.20 -7.01
C VAL A 597 -9.74 -19.32 -6.90
N CYS A 598 -9.03 -18.21 -6.70
CA CYS A 598 -7.58 -18.22 -6.56
C CYS A 598 -7.15 -19.01 -5.33
N LEU A 599 -7.73 -18.75 -4.16
CA LEU A 599 -7.35 -19.42 -2.92
C LEU A 599 -7.65 -20.92 -2.93
N GLU A 600 -8.82 -21.31 -3.44
CA GLU A 600 -9.18 -22.73 -3.55
C GLU A 600 -8.29 -23.48 -4.53
N ALA A 601 -7.98 -22.84 -5.67
CA ALA A 601 -7.10 -23.44 -6.67
C ALA A 601 -5.67 -23.59 -6.16
N GLU A 602 -5.12 -22.56 -5.51
CA GLU A 602 -3.76 -22.59 -4.95
C GLU A 602 -3.65 -23.64 -3.84
N ALA A 603 -4.64 -23.74 -2.94
CA ALA A 603 -4.67 -24.75 -1.89
C ALA A 603 -4.73 -26.18 -2.47
N ALA A 604 -5.63 -26.42 -3.41
CA ALA A 604 -5.73 -27.72 -4.08
C ALA A 604 -4.46 -28.06 -4.87
N PHE A 605 -3.80 -27.04 -5.45
CA PHE A 605 -2.54 -27.21 -6.17
C PHE A 605 -1.42 -27.67 -5.24
N TYR A 606 -1.20 -26.99 -4.10
CA TYR A 606 -0.17 -27.40 -3.13
C TYR A 606 -0.45 -28.75 -2.48
N ASP A 607 -1.70 -29.03 -2.15
CA ASP A 607 -2.09 -30.34 -1.60
C ASP A 607 -1.72 -31.50 -2.54
N ARG A 608 -1.91 -31.32 -3.86
CA ARG A 608 -1.48 -32.35 -4.84
C ARG A 608 0.02 -32.54 -4.84
N GLN A 609 0.80 -31.47 -4.75
CA GLN A 609 2.27 -31.55 -4.76
C GLN A 609 2.80 -32.28 -3.51
N PHE A 610 2.23 -32.02 -2.35
CA PHE A 610 2.63 -32.70 -1.11
C PHE A 610 2.24 -34.17 -1.05
N ARG A 611 1.25 -34.61 -1.83
CA ARG A 611 0.86 -36.04 -1.93
C ARG A 611 1.75 -36.82 -2.87
N VAL A 612 2.20 -36.20 -3.98
CA VAL A 612 3.07 -36.86 -4.97
C VAL A 612 4.46 -37.24 -4.38
N GLY A 613 4.96 -36.50 -3.37
CA GLY A 613 6.22 -36.79 -2.68
C GLY A 613 6.11 -37.88 -1.58
N ARG A 614 4.91 -38.40 -1.29
CA ARG A 614 4.68 -39.50 -0.35
C ARG A 614 4.42 -40.78 -1.15
N THR A 615 5.48 -41.51 -1.52
CA THR A 615 5.35 -42.94 -1.84
C THR A 615 4.93 -43.65 -0.54
N PRO A 616 3.93 -44.57 -0.57
CA PRO A 616 3.41 -45.23 0.61
C PRO A 616 4.48 -46.09 1.30
#